data_69c4997b23382766591f7e7f0da2b35f
#
_entry.id   69c4997b23382766591f7e7f0da2b35f
#
_cell.length_a   1.000
_cell.length_b   1.000
_cell.length_c   1.000
_cell.angle_alpha   90.00
_cell.angle_beta   90.00
_cell.angle_gamma   90.00
#
_symmetry.space_group_name_H-M   'P 1'
#
loop_
_entity.id
_entity.type
_entity.pdbx_description
1 polymer ?
#
loop_
_entity_poly.entity_id
_entity_poly.type
_entity_poly.pdbx_seq_one_letter_code
_entity_poly.pdbx_strand_id
1 'polypeptide(L)'
;MNHDTTPPDQQDPTSDAPELPEAPEASEDAAGQRCGLIAIVGKPNVGKSTLLNALVGQKISITSRKAQTTRHRITGMRTREQTQFVFVDTPGFQTRHDNALNRSLNKTVLGAVGDVDLVLFVVEAGSFTLADAKVLSLLKPGIPVVLLANKLDNIHRRAEIAPWLKSMQERHAFAEFVPMSAKNAKDIERLFAICEKYLPEQPWFYAEDELTDRSEKFLVSETVREKLFRLTGDELPYTSTVIIDQYSEEPGRGANKRLVRIAATIVVERDGHKAMVIGDKGERIKRIGTETRVDLERLMDAKVFIELWVKVRSGWADDEARVRSFGYE
;
A
#
# COMPACT_ATOMS: atom_id res chain seq x y z
N MET A 1 -49.10 26.63 -23.16
CA MET A 1 -48.80 25.57 -22.17
C MET A 1 -47.40 25.07 -22.50
N ASN A 2 -46.41 25.67 -21.86
CA ASN A 2 -44.99 25.27 -22.01
C ASN A 2 -44.69 24.24 -20.92
N HIS A 3 -44.35 23.02 -21.32
CA HIS A 3 -43.79 22.01 -20.42
C HIS A 3 -42.28 22.23 -20.37
N ASP A 4 -41.87 22.77 -19.25
CA ASP A 4 -40.49 22.86 -18.80
C ASP A 4 -40.08 21.46 -18.27
N THR A 5 -39.22 20.78 -18.97
CA THR A 5 -38.62 19.50 -18.54
C THR A 5 -37.15 19.73 -18.25
N THR A 6 -36.88 20.08 -16.98
CA THR A 6 -35.53 20.07 -16.44
C THR A 6 -35.02 18.59 -16.37
N PRO A 7 -33.84 18.28 -16.90
CA PRO A 7 -33.29 16.94 -16.77
C PRO A 7 -32.85 16.68 -15.31
N PRO A 8 -32.91 15.44 -14.82
CA PRO A 8 -32.52 15.12 -13.47
C PRO A 8 -31.01 15.32 -13.26
N ASP A 9 -30.66 15.90 -12.12
CA ASP A 9 -29.34 16.10 -11.60
C ASP A 9 -28.48 14.82 -11.78
N GLN A 10 -27.47 14.93 -12.63
CA GLN A 10 -26.36 13.99 -12.66
C GLN A 10 -25.51 14.29 -11.43
N GLN A 11 -25.69 13.52 -10.38
CA GLN A 11 -24.73 13.46 -9.29
C GLN A 11 -23.41 12.97 -9.86
N ASP A 12 -22.43 13.85 -9.90
CA ASP A 12 -21.03 13.58 -10.19
C ASP A 12 -20.52 12.53 -9.19
N PRO A 13 -20.01 11.37 -9.62
CA PRO A 13 -19.37 10.43 -8.70
C PRO A 13 -17.96 10.97 -8.38
N THR A 14 -17.90 11.97 -7.50
CA THR A 14 -16.65 12.52 -7.01
C THR A 14 -15.95 11.51 -6.13
N SER A 15 -14.77 11.12 -6.57
CA SER A 15 -13.57 10.63 -5.88
C SER A 15 -13.76 9.87 -4.55
N ASP A 16 -13.71 8.54 -4.59
CA ASP A 16 -13.58 7.64 -3.45
C ASP A 16 -12.12 7.51 -2.94
N ALA A 17 -11.24 8.47 -3.23
CA ALA A 17 -9.97 8.54 -2.54
C ALA A 17 -10.23 9.15 -1.17
N PRO A 18 -9.98 8.43 -0.04
CA PRO A 18 -10.14 9.04 1.27
C PRO A 18 -9.21 10.25 1.34
N GLU A 19 -9.80 11.42 1.55
CA GLU A 19 -9.06 12.63 1.89
C GLU A 19 -8.27 12.35 3.16
N LEU A 20 -7.11 13.00 3.30
CA LEU A 20 -6.40 12.95 4.57
C LEU A 20 -7.33 13.53 5.63
N PRO A 21 -7.45 12.89 6.81
CA PRO A 21 -8.31 13.38 7.86
C PRO A 21 -7.89 14.81 8.24
N GLU A 22 -8.86 15.71 8.33
CA GLU A 22 -8.64 16.99 8.99
C GLU A 22 -8.42 16.74 10.49
N ALA A 23 -7.53 17.52 11.10
CA ALA A 23 -7.27 17.39 12.53
C ALA A 23 -8.58 17.64 13.31
N PRO A 24 -9.04 16.71 14.19
CA PRO A 24 -10.22 16.92 14.99
C PRO A 24 -10.02 18.13 15.91
N GLU A 25 -11.10 18.85 16.24
CA GLU A 25 -11.07 19.93 17.21
C GLU A 25 -10.55 19.38 18.56
N ALA A 26 -9.61 20.12 19.18
CA ALA A 26 -8.97 19.71 20.41
C ALA A 26 -10.00 19.57 21.56
N SER A 27 -10.21 18.35 22.03
CA SER A 27 -10.93 18.07 23.27
C SER A 27 -9.98 18.13 24.47
N GLU A 28 -10.49 18.46 25.67
CA GLU A 28 -9.67 18.50 26.90
C GLU A 28 -8.98 17.16 27.23
N ASP A 29 -9.52 16.04 26.72
CA ASP A 29 -8.95 14.69 26.87
C ASP A 29 -7.72 14.43 25.96
N ALA A 30 -7.36 15.35 25.07
CA ALA A 30 -6.25 15.21 24.13
C ALA A 30 -4.91 15.73 24.69
N ALA A 31 -4.85 16.18 25.94
CA ALA A 31 -3.64 16.72 26.53
C ALA A 31 -2.49 15.71 26.53
N GLY A 32 -1.39 16.03 25.85
CA GLY A 32 -0.21 15.18 25.72
C GLY A 32 -0.27 14.14 24.62
N GLN A 33 -1.36 14.08 23.85
CA GLN A 33 -1.42 13.22 22.67
C GLN A 33 -0.54 13.77 21.54
N ARG A 34 0.05 12.84 20.79
CA ARG A 34 0.76 13.13 19.53
C ARG A 34 0.13 12.34 18.39
N CYS A 35 0.01 12.96 17.27
CA CYS A 35 -0.43 12.32 16.04
C CYS A 35 0.23 12.97 14.84
N GLY A 36 0.50 12.20 13.77
CA GLY A 36 1.03 12.81 12.58
C GLY A 36 1.12 11.84 11.41
N LEU A 37 1.19 12.43 10.22
CA LEU A 37 1.25 11.75 8.94
C LEU A 37 2.71 11.48 8.54
N ILE A 38 3.02 10.22 8.24
CA ILE A 38 4.35 9.75 7.89
C ILE A 38 4.31 9.12 6.51
N ALA A 39 4.90 9.75 5.51
CA ALA A 39 4.98 9.18 4.17
C ALA A 39 6.10 8.15 4.07
N ILE A 40 5.81 6.96 3.52
CA ILE A 40 6.81 5.94 3.19
C ILE A 40 7.05 5.97 1.69
N VAL A 41 8.21 6.47 1.27
CA VAL A 41 8.55 6.67 -0.14
C VAL A 41 9.84 5.95 -0.53
N GLY A 42 9.99 5.63 -1.81
CA GLY A 42 11.17 4.96 -2.35
C GLY A 42 10.85 4.24 -3.66
N LYS A 43 11.88 3.84 -4.40
CA LYS A 43 11.71 3.05 -5.64
C LYS A 43 10.99 1.71 -5.36
N PRO A 44 10.51 1.01 -6.40
CA PRO A 44 9.96 -0.34 -6.22
C PRO A 44 10.97 -1.30 -5.57
N ASN A 45 10.43 -2.26 -4.80
CA ASN A 45 11.18 -3.37 -4.21
C ASN A 45 12.21 -3.03 -3.11
N VAL A 46 12.26 -1.80 -2.60
CA VAL A 46 13.13 -1.45 -1.45
C VAL A 46 12.58 -1.92 -0.11
N GLY A 47 11.32 -2.41 -0.05
CA GLY A 47 10.70 -2.98 1.14
C GLY A 47 9.70 -2.08 1.85
N LYS A 48 9.11 -1.07 1.18
CA LYS A 48 8.11 -0.15 1.75
C LYS A 48 6.91 -0.88 2.38
N SER A 49 6.24 -1.74 1.61
CA SER A 49 5.07 -2.49 2.10
C SER A 49 5.42 -3.50 3.22
N THR A 50 6.65 -4.05 3.20
CA THR A 50 7.15 -4.87 4.32
C THR A 50 7.33 -4.04 5.57
N LEU A 51 7.86 -2.83 5.42
CA LEU A 51 8.03 -1.86 6.50
C LEU A 51 6.67 -1.43 7.06
N LEU A 52 5.72 -1.03 6.21
CA LEU A 52 4.37 -0.66 6.62
C LEU A 52 3.71 -1.77 7.45
N ASN A 53 3.70 -3.01 6.95
CA ASN A 53 3.12 -4.15 7.66
C ASN A 53 3.80 -4.39 9.02
N ALA A 54 5.12 -4.21 9.11
CA ALA A 54 5.85 -4.35 10.37
C ALA A 54 5.53 -3.23 11.37
N LEU A 55 5.37 -1.99 10.90
CA LEU A 55 4.99 -0.84 11.72
C LEU A 55 3.55 -0.97 12.25
N VAL A 56 2.61 -1.34 11.41
CA VAL A 56 1.21 -1.56 11.82
C VAL A 56 1.06 -2.80 12.70
N GLY A 57 1.93 -3.79 12.54
CA GLY A 57 1.86 -5.06 13.25
C GLY A 57 0.91 -6.08 12.63
N GLN A 58 0.29 -5.74 11.49
CA GLN A 58 -0.62 -6.60 10.74
C GLN A 58 -0.38 -6.43 9.23
N LYS A 59 -0.73 -7.46 8.46
CA LYS A 59 -0.62 -7.43 7.00
C LYS A 59 -1.79 -6.64 6.38
N ILE A 60 -1.57 -5.36 6.10
CA ILE A 60 -2.54 -4.47 5.42
C ILE A 60 -2.11 -4.15 3.97
N SER A 61 -0.85 -4.36 3.63
CA SER A 61 -0.30 -4.16 2.28
C SER A 61 0.32 -5.45 1.77
N ILE A 62 0.14 -5.74 0.49
CA ILE A 62 0.72 -6.92 -0.14
C ILE A 62 2.21 -6.76 -0.41
N THR A 63 2.92 -7.87 -0.37
CA THR A 63 4.36 -7.91 -0.59
C THR A 63 4.73 -8.81 -1.76
N SER A 64 5.54 -8.32 -2.69
CA SER A 64 6.08 -9.11 -3.80
C SER A 64 7.47 -8.60 -4.18
N ARG A 65 8.26 -9.45 -4.84
CA ARG A 65 9.53 -9.02 -5.47
C ARG A 65 9.33 -8.29 -6.79
N LYS A 66 8.07 -8.21 -7.28
CA LYS A 66 7.73 -7.59 -8.56
C LYS A 66 7.44 -6.11 -8.38
N ALA A 67 7.71 -5.31 -9.43
CA ALA A 67 7.30 -3.92 -9.46
C ALA A 67 5.76 -3.80 -9.48
N GLN A 68 5.21 -2.62 -9.14
CA GLN A 68 3.78 -2.37 -9.04
C GLN A 68 3.04 -3.29 -8.04
N THR A 69 3.71 -3.74 -6.98
CA THR A 69 3.07 -4.50 -5.90
C THR A 69 2.02 -3.62 -5.23
N THR A 70 2.39 -2.47 -4.72
CA THR A 70 1.46 -1.46 -4.20
C THR A 70 1.00 -0.56 -5.35
N ARG A 71 -0.32 -0.43 -5.54
CA ARG A 71 -0.94 0.41 -6.57
C ARG A 71 -1.85 1.48 -6.02
N HIS A 72 -2.25 1.36 -4.78
CA HIS A 72 -3.09 2.31 -4.06
C HIS A 72 -2.29 2.97 -2.95
N ARG A 73 -2.65 4.19 -2.60
CA ARG A 73 -2.22 4.76 -1.33
C ARG A 73 -2.85 3.92 -0.22
N ILE A 74 -2.08 3.41 0.69
CA ILE A 74 -2.56 2.62 1.84
C ILE A 74 -2.18 3.37 3.09
N THR A 75 -3.18 3.75 3.88
CA THR A 75 -2.96 4.32 5.20
C THR A 75 -2.96 3.19 6.22
N GLY A 76 -1.91 3.14 7.01
CA GLY A 76 -1.79 2.21 8.14
C GLY A 76 -1.60 2.97 9.42
N MET A 77 -2.35 2.61 10.46
CA MET A 77 -2.31 3.28 11.75
C MET A 77 -1.69 2.38 12.82
N ARG A 78 -1.00 3.01 13.75
CA ARG A 78 -0.52 2.36 14.96
C ARG A 78 -0.55 3.33 16.11
N THR A 79 -1.40 3.07 17.09
CA THR A 79 -1.42 3.82 18.34
C THR A 79 -0.55 3.11 19.38
N ARG A 80 0.31 3.87 20.05
CA ARG A 80 1.19 3.41 21.13
C ARG A 80 1.24 4.47 22.21
N GLU A 81 0.82 4.11 23.41
CA GLU A 81 0.75 5.04 24.54
C GLU A 81 -0.03 6.32 24.17
N GLN A 82 0.61 7.47 24.13
CA GLN A 82 -0.02 8.75 23.77
C GLN A 82 0.23 9.16 22.32
N THR A 83 0.87 8.32 21.50
CA THR A 83 1.24 8.66 20.12
C THR A 83 0.54 7.78 19.12
N GLN A 84 -0.15 8.41 18.16
CA GLN A 84 -0.71 7.73 16.98
C GLN A 84 0.14 8.04 15.75
N PHE A 85 0.68 6.99 15.15
CA PHE A 85 1.47 7.04 13.93
C PHE A 85 0.56 6.71 12.74
N VAL A 86 0.43 7.61 11.79
CA VAL A 86 -0.36 7.42 10.57
C VAL A 86 0.60 7.30 9.38
N PHE A 87 0.87 6.08 8.96
CA PHE A 87 1.78 5.77 7.85
C PHE A 87 1.03 5.75 6.52
N VAL A 88 1.55 6.47 5.54
CA VAL A 88 1.02 6.50 4.18
C VAL A 88 2.00 5.78 3.26
N ASP A 89 1.70 4.51 2.90
CA ASP A 89 2.46 3.77 1.87
C ASP A 89 2.07 4.24 0.49
N THR A 90 3.06 4.51 -0.33
CA THR A 90 2.86 4.98 -1.69
C THR A 90 3.29 3.91 -2.70
N PRO A 91 2.65 3.86 -3.88
CA PRO A 91 3.19 3.10 -5.00
C PRO A 91 4.66 3.45 -5.23
N GLY A 92 5.48 2.47 -5.59
CA GLY A 92 6.86 2.76 -5.99
C GLY A 92 6.86 3.60 -7.26
N PHE A 93 7.55 4.75 -7.27
CA PHE A 93 7.63 5.64 -8.43
C PHE A 93 8.14 4.92 -9.68
N GLN A 94 7.38 4.97 -10.76
CA GLN A 94 7.63 4.23 -12.00
C GLN A 94 8.28 5.10 -13.06
N THR A 95 9.37 4.59 -13.66
CA THR A 95 10.09 5.30 -14.73
C THR A 95 10.09 4.56 -16.07
N ARG A 96 9.61 3.31 -16.11
CA ARG A 96 9.83 2.41 -17.27
C ARG A 96 8.67 2.33 -18.26
N HIS A 97 7.44 2.54 -17.86
CA HIS A 97 6.26 2.42 -18.73
C HIS A 97 5.41 3.67 -18.61
N ASP A 98 5.07 4.30 -19.71
CA ASP A 98 4.20 5.47 -19.76
C ASP A 98 2.82 5.06 -20.28
N ASN A 99 2.00 4.46 -19.39
CA ASN A 99 0.60 4.18 -19.62
C ASN A 99 -0.28 4.91 -18.58
N ALA A 100 -1.61 4.92 -18.81
CA ALA A 100 -2.56 5.61 -17.93
C ALA A 100 -2.43 5.15 -16.47
N LEU A 101 -2.30 3.84 -16.25
CA LEU A 101 -2.10 3.28 -14.91
C LEU A 101 -0.84 3.84 -14.24
N ASN A 102 0.30 3.89 -14.92
CA ASN A 102 1.55 4.41 -14.33
C ASN A 102 1.51 5.91 -14.07
N ARG A 103 0.84 6.69 -14.93
CA ARG A 103 0.63 8.12 -14.69
C ARG A 103 -0.22 8.34 -13.43
N SER A 104 -1.29 7.56 -13.24
CA SER A 104 -2.10 7.58 -12.02
C SER A 104 -1.25 7.24 -10.78
N LEU A 105 -0.51 6.13 -10.80
CA LEU A 105 0.36 5.71 -9.68
C LEU A 105 1.39 6.78 -9.29
N ASN A 106 2.00 7.44 -10.28
CA ASN A 106 2.98 8.50 -10.01
C ASN A 106 2.33 9.75 -9.43
N LYS A 107 1.09 10.10 -9.87
CA LYS A 107 0.32 11.20 -9.28
C LYS A 107 0.00 10.93 -7.81
N THR A 108 -0.38 9.70 -7.47
CA THR A 108 -0.62 9.26 -6.07
C THR A 108 0.61 9.44 -5.19
N VAL A 109 1.82 9.13 -5.70
CA VAL A 109 3.08 9.37 -4.96
C VAL A 109 3.28 10.86 -4.68
N LEU A 110 3.08 11.72 -5.68
CA LEU A 110 3.27 13.17 -5.52
C LEU A 110 2.26 13.77 -4.54
N GLY A 111 1.00 13.33 -4.57
CA GLY A 111 -0.03 13.77 -3.63
C GLY A 111 0.28 13.37 -2.19
N ALA A 112 0.78 12.16 -1.97
CA ALA A 112 1.06 11.65 -0.62
C ALA A 112 2.24 12.33 0.10
N VAL A 113 3.14 13.00 -0.63
CA VAL A 113 4.33 13.69 -0.05
C VAL A 113 4.02 15.15 0.30
N GLY A 114 2.82 15.64 -0.03
CA GLY A 114 2.49 17.07 0.02
C GLY A 114 2.29 17.64 1.41
N ASP A 115 1.63 16.90 2.28
CA ASP A 115 1.10 17.39 3.54
C ASP A 115 1.32 16.33 4.63
N VAL A 116 2.61 16.05 4.92
CA VAL A 116 3.01 15.10 5.94
C VAL A 116 4.02 15.72 6.90
N ASP A 117 4.05 15.22 8.13
CA ASP A 117 4.94 15.68 9.18
C ASP A 117 6.36 15.09 9.05
N LEU A 118 6.47 13.92 8.44
CA LEU A 118 7.73 13.19 8.28
C LEU A 118 7.73 12.37 6.99
N VAL A 119 8.88 12.30 6.33
CA VAL A 119 9.13 11.39 5.21
C VAL A 119 10.14 10.31 5.61
N LEU A 120 9.76 9.04 5.46
CA LEU A 120 10.65 7.89 5.52
C LEU A 120 11.09 7.54 4.09
N PHE A 121 12.28 7.99 3.72
CA PHE A 121 12.87 7.69 2.41
C PHE A 121 13.60 6.34 2.46
N VAL A 122 12.98 5.31 1.89
CA VAL A 122 13.47 3.93 1.94
C VAL A 122 14.35 3.61 0.75
N VAL A 123 15.59 3.23 1.01
CA VAL A 123 16.55 2.76 0.02
C VAL A 123 17.11 1.39 0.42
N GLU A 124 17.64 0.65 -0.52
CA GLU A 124 18.36 -0.60 -0.21
C GLU A 124 19.76 -0.26 0.33
N ALA A 125 20.12 -0.78 1.49
CA ALA A 125 21.41 -0.51 2.13
C ALA A 125 22.58 -0.84 1.19
N GLY A 126 23.53 0.08 1.07
CA GLY A 126 24.68 -0.04 0.17
C GLY A 126 24.39 0.24 -1.32
N SER A 127 23.15 0.62 -1.68
CA SER A 127 22.77 0.87 -3.08
C SER A 127 22.00 2.19 -3.21
N PHE A 128 22.45 3.04 -4.12
CA PHE A 128 21.72 4.25 -4.51
C PHE A 128 21.78 4.41 -6.03
N THR A 129 20.63 4.41 -6.68
CA THR A 129 20.48 4.39 -8.13
C THR A 129 19.83 5.67 -8.67
N LEU A 130 19.79 5.85 -9.98
CA LEU A 130 19.06 6.96 -10.62
C LEU A 130 17.56 6.98 -10.24
N ALA A 131 16.96 5.80 -10.02
CA ALA A 131 15.57 5.72 -9.56
C ALA A 131 15.41 6.26 -8.14
N ASP A 132 16.38 6.03 -7.24
CA ASP A 132 16.38 6.61 -5.90
C ASP A 132 16.56 8.13 -5.95
N ALA A 133 17.50 8.61 -6.79
CA ALA A 133 17.71 10.03 -7.02
C ALA A 133 16.45 10.73 -7.55
N LYS A 134 15.71 10.07 -8.45
CA LYS A 134 14.45 10.60 -8.97
C LYS A 134 13.40 10.73 -7.89
N VAL A 135 13.23 9.72 -7.02
CA VAL A 135 12.29 9.83 -5.87
C VAL A 135 12.73 10.95 -4.93
N LEU A 136 14.03 11.03 -4.61
CA LEU A 136 14.57 12.07 -3.74
C LEU A 136 14.30 13.49 -4.28
N SER A 137 14.36 13.69 -5.60
CA SER A 137 14.10 14.99 -6.26
C SER A 137 12.61 15.41 -6.21
N LEU A 138 11.69 14.53 -5.79
CA LEU A 138 10.27 14.81 -5.66
C LEU A 138 9.88 15.25 -4.25
N LEU A 139 10.80 15.12 -3.28
CA LEU A 139 10.53 15.49 -1.89
C LEU A 139 10.46 17.02 -1.77
N LYS A 140 9.45 17.50 -1.04
CA LYS A 140 9.26 18.92 -0.81
C LYS A 140 10.28 19.45 0.20
N PRO A 141 10.85 20.65 -0.01
CA PRO A 141 11.66 21.32 1.00
C PRO A 141 10.84 21.61 2.28
N GLY A 142 11.51 21.57 3.42
CA GLY A 142 10.90 21.94 4.71
C GLY A 142 10.29 20.77 5.49
N ILE A 143 10.03 19.64 4.85
CA ILE A 143 9.57 18.42 5.56
C ILE A 143 10.80 17.62 6.00
N PRO A 144 10.91 17.18 7.27
CA PRO A 144 12.01 16.34 7.72
C PRO A 144 12.01 15.00 6.98
N VAL A 145 13.19 14.57 6.51
CA VAL A 145 13.39 13.32 5.78
C VAL A 145 14.34 12.42 6.55
N VAL A 146 13.89 11.25 6.93
CA VAL A 146 14.72 10.19 7.52
C VAL A 146 15.10 9.19 6.43
N LEU A 147 16.41 8.99 6.23
CA LEU A 147 16.93 7.97 5.32
C LEU A 147 16.88 6.60 5.99
N LEU A 148 16.08 5.67 5.46
CA LEU A 148 16.06 4.28 5.89
C LEU A 148 16.90 3.41 4.94
N ALA A 149 18.08 2.99 5.37
CA ALA A 149 18.92 2.03 4.65
C ALA A 149 18.43 0.61 5.00
N ASN A 150 17.40 0.16 4.26
CA ASN A 150 16.69 -1.09 4.53
C ASN A 150 17.40 -2.31 3.94
N LYS A 151 16.92 -3.51 4.32
CA LYS A 151 17.46 -4.82 3.94
C LYS A 151 18.91 -5.05 4.43
N LEU A 152 19.23 -4.52 5.59
CA LEU A 152 20.54 -4.71 6.21
C LEU A 152 20.86 -6.20 6.45
N ASP A 153 19.81 -7.03 6.54
CA ASP A 153 19.91 -8.49 6.62
C ASP A 153 20.57 -9.13 5.38
N ASN A 154 20.58 -8.45 4.24
CA ASN A 154 21.23 -8.94 3.01
C ASN A 154 22.69 -8.48 2.87
N ILE A 155 23.19 -7.65 3.78
CA ILE A 155 24.55 -7.10 3.70
C ILE A 155 25.55 -8.01 4.41
N HIS A 156 26.48 -8.58 3.65
CA HIS A 156 27.53 -9.44 4.18
C HIS A 156 28.69 -8.65 4.80
N ARG A 157 29.01 -7.47 4.27
CA ARG A 157 30.12 -6.62 4.71
C ARG A 157 29.63 -5.35 5.40
N ARG A 158 29.28 -5.45 6.67
CA ARG A 158 28.74 -4.34 7.45
C ARG A 158 29.68 -3.11 7.52
N ALA A 159 30.99 -3.31 7.41
CA ALA A 159 31.95 -2.22 7.39
C ALA A 159 31.78 -1.24 6.20
N GLU A 160 31.19 -1.69 5.09
CA GLU A 160 30.95 -0.85 3.91
C GLU A 160 29.75 0.09 4.09
N ILE A 161 28.90 -0.15 5.08
CA ILE A 161 27.68 0.67 5.30
C ILE A 161 28.01 2.06 5.82
N ALA A 162 28.96 2.21 6.73
CA ALA A 162 29.32 3.51 7.29
C ALA A 162 29.89 4.50 6.24
N PRO A 163 30.84 4.11 5.36
CA PRO A 163 31.27 4.95 4.26
C PRO A 163 30.14 5.29 3.27
N TRP A 164 29.26 4.32 2.99
CA TRP A 164 28.12 4.56 2.11
C TRP A 164 27.12 5.54 2.73
N LEU A 165 26.77 5.42 4.00
CA LEU A 165 25.91 6.39 4.70
C LEU A 165 26.51 7.79 4.68
N LYS A 166 27.84 7.91 4.86
CA LYS A 166 28.54 9.19 4.75
C LYS A 166 28.34 9.82 3.37
N SER A 167 28.43 9.05 2.30
CA SER A 167 28.19 9.53 0.93
C SER A 167 26.75 10.00 0.69
N MET A 168 25.77 9.56 1.50
CA MET A 168 24.39 10.00 1.40
C MET A 168 24.17 11.41 1.96
N GLN A 169 25.03 11.87 2.89
CA GLN A 169 24.96 13.23 3.44
C GLN A 169 25.15 14.31 2.37
N GLU A 170 25.92 14.01 1.32
CA GLU A 170 26.17 14.94 0.21
C GLU A 170 24.96 15.05 -0.74
N ARG A 171 23.97 14.17 -0.65
CA ARG A 171 22.83 14.09 -1.57
C ARG A 171 21.62 14.87 -1.12
N HIS A 172 21.41 14.97 0.20
CA HIS A 172 20.28 15.64 0.80
C HIS A 172 20.52 15.87 2.29
N ALA A 173 19.92 16.93 2.84
CA ALA A 173 19.96 17.21 4.27
C ALA A 173 18.98 16.30 5.04
N PHE A 174 19.35 15.01 5.16
CA PHE A 174 18.54 14.06 5.93
C PHE A 174 18.56 14.40 7.43
N ALA A 175 17.39 14.34 8.06
CA ALA A 175 17.25 14.56 9.50
C ALA A 175 17.92 13.44 10.31
N GLU A 176 17.78 12.19 9.87
CA GLU A 176 18.45 11.02 10.47
C GLU A 176 18.82 9.97 9.41
N PHE A 177 19.78 9.10 9.76
CA PHE A 177 20.22 7.95 8.95
C PHE A 177 20.01 6.67 9.76
N VAL A 178 19.14 5.80 9.28
CA VAL A 178 18.73 4.58 9.97
C VAL A 178 19.06 3.33 9.15
N PRO A 179 20.23 2.70 9.37
CA PRO A 179 20.46 1.38 8.84
C PRO A 179 19.58 0.36 9.57
N MET A 180 18.78 -0.42 8.83
CA MET A 180 17.76 -1.29 9.41
C MET A 180 17.38 -2.47 8.51
N SER A 181 16.68 -3.43 9.09
CA SER A 181 15.88 -4.41 8.37
C SER A 181 14.42 -4.32 8.80
N ALA A 182 13.52 -4.11 7.83
CA ALA A 182 12.07 -4.13 8.09
C ALA A 182 11.54 -5.48 8.64
N LYS A 183 12.37 -6.52 8.66
CA LYS A 183 12.08 -7.84 9.25
C LYS A 183 12.54 -7.98 10.70
N ASN A 184 13.29 -7.00 11.21
CA ASN A 184 13.85 -7.04 12.55
C ASN A 184 13.00 -6.20 13.50
N ALA A 185 12.36 -6.84 14.48
CA ALA A 185 11.49 -6.17 15.44
C ALA A 185 12.21 -5.05 16.24
N LYS A 186 13.50 -5.24 16.59
CA LYS A 186 14.27 -4.20 17.30
C LYS A 186 14.50 -2.95 16.45
N ASP A 187 14.68 -3.11 15.13
CA ASP A 187 14.82 -1.98 14.23
C ASP A 187 13.49 -1.22 14.08
N ILE A 188 12.36 -1.93 14.07
CA ILE A 188 11.03 -1.35 14.06
C ILE A 188 10.76 -0.55 15.34
N GLU A 189 11.09 -1.10 16.52
CA GLU A 189 10.96 -0.38 17.80
C GLU A 189 11.80 0.90 17.83
N ARG A 190 13.04 0.83 17.37
CA ARG A 190 13.90 2.01 17.25
C ARG A 190 13.31 3.06 16.31
N LEU A 191 12.69 2.63 15.21
CA LEU A 191 12.09 3.54 14.25
C LEU A 191 10.88 4.29 14.82
N PHE A 192 10.06 3.67 15.66
CA PHE A 192 8.98 4.39 16.37
C PHE A 192 9.53 5.53 17.23
N ALA A 193 10.57 5.27 18.02
CA ALA A 193 11.19 6.30 18.87
C ALA A 193 11.83 7.45 18.04
N ILE A 194 12.25 7.18 16.81
CA ILE A 194 12.73 8.21 15.88
C ILE A 194 11.57 9.01 15.33
N CYS A 195 10.53 8.35 14.83
CA CYS A 195 9.36 9.00 14.21
C CYS A 195 8.65 9.94 15.20
N GLU A 196 8.46 9.50 16.45
CA GLU A 196 7.74 10.23 17.49
C GLU A 196 8.27 11.67 17.70
N LYS A 197 9.57 11.89 17.54
CA LYS A 197 10.22 13.20 17.70
C LYS A 197 9.72 14.25 16.71
N TYR A 198 9.19 13.81 15.56
CA TYR A 198 8.75 14.67 14.48
C TYR A 198 7.25 14.87 14.43
N LEU A 199 6.49 14.14 15.26
CA LEU A 199 5.04 14.25 15.27
C LEU A 199 4.57 15.40 16.15
N PRO A 200 3.64 16.23 15.70
CA PRO A 200 3.08 17.34 16.47
C PRO A 200 2.22 16.85 17.64
N GLU A 201 2.06 17.72 18.63
CA GLU A 201 1.07 17.54 19.70
C GLU A 201 -0.30 17.91 19.14
N GLN A 202 -1.15 16.92 18.97
CA GLN A 202 -2.53 17.08 18.48
C GLN A 202 -3.34 15.80 18.76
N PRO A 203 -4.68 15.89 18.75
CA PRO A 203 -5.56 14.73 18.89
C PRO A 203 -5.31 13.66 17.85
N TRP A 204 -5.64 12.42 18.18
CA TRP A 204 -5.58 11.31 17.23
C TRP A 204 -6.59 11.48 16.10
N PHE A 205 -6.19 11.11 14.89
CA PHE A 205 -7.05 11.19 13.69
C PHE A 205 -8.02 10.01 13.59
N TYR A 206 -7.66 8.86 14.17
CA TYR A 206 -8.38 7.61 14.05
C TYR A 206 -8.63 6.97 15.41
N ALA A 207 -9.57 6.02 15.50
CA ALA A 207 -9.77 5.23 16.70
C ALA A 207 -8.50 4.45 17.08
N GLU A 208 -8.32 4.16 18.38
CA GLU A 208 -7.09 3.55 18.92
C GLU A 208 -6.81 2.17 18.30
N ASP A 209 -7.84 1.40 18.02
CA ASP A 209 -7.80 0.04 17.48
C ASP A 209 -7.85 -0.03 15.96
N GLU A 210 -8.00 1.12 15.29
CA GLU A 210 -8.03 1.18 13.84
C GLU A 210 -6.63 0.97 13.25
N LEU A 211 -6.51 0.06 12.27
CA LEU A 211 -5.24 -0.33 11.67
C LEU A 211 -5.05 0.16 10.24
N THR A 212 -6.14 0.45 9.52
CA THR A 212 -6.11 0.89 8.12
C THR A 212 -7.44 1.52 7.71
N ASP A 213 -7.38 2.50 6.82
CA ASP A 213 -8.53 3.13 6.17
C ASP A 213 -9.16 2.24 5.07
N ARG A 214 -8.62 1.05 4.84
CA ARG A 214 -9.02 0.18 3.73
C ARG A 214 -10.07 -0.85 4.15
N SER A 215 -11.08 -1.00 3.31
CA SER A 215 -12.14 -2.00 3.51
C SER A 215 -11.61 -3.44 3.43
N GLU A 216 -12.32 -4.38 4.06
CA GLU A 216 -12.01 -5.81 3.93
C GLU A 216 -12.05 -6.28 2.46
N LYS A 217 -12.97 -5.75 1.64
CA LYS A 217 -13.02 -6.04 0.20
C LYS A 217 -11.72 -5.66 -0.52
N PHE A 218 -11.15 -4.50 -0.18
CA PHE A 218 -9.85 -4.09 -0.70
C PHE A 218 -8.75 -5.07 -0.30
N LEU A 219 -8.67 -5.45 0.97
CA LEU A 219 -7.67 -6.40 1.47
C LEU A 219 -7.80 -7.78 0.78
N VAL A 220 -9.04 -8.20 0.49
CA VAL A 220 -9.30 -9.41 -0.29
C VAL A 220 -8.72 -9.30 -1.70
N SER A 221 -9.05 -8.24 -2.43
CA SER A 221 -8.58 -8.04 -3.81
C SER A 221 -7.05 -8.01 -3.88
N GLU A 222 -6.41 -7.31 -2.94
CA GLU A 222 -4.97 -7.23 -2.84
C GLU A 222 -4.33 -8.60 -2.49
N THR A 223 -4.95 -9.38 -1.60
CA THR A 223 -4.46 -10.72 -1.26
C THR A 223 -4.51 -11.67 -2.46
N VAL A 224 -5.59 -11.65 -3.25
CA VAL A 224 -5.66 -12.39 -4.53
C VAL A 224 -4.56 -11.92 -5.47
N ARG A 225 -4.36 -10.62 -5.61
CA ARG A 225 -3.35 -10.02 -6.49
C ARG A 225 -1.93 -10.40 -6.05
N GLU A 226 -1.65 -10.49 -4.77
CA GLU A 226 -0.36 -10.96 -4.24
C GLU A 226 -0.07 -12.40 -4.69
N LYS A 227 -1.04 -13.31 -4.52
CA LYS A 227 -0.86 -14.72 -4.93
C LYS A 227 -0.72 -14.84 -6.44
N LEU A 228 -1.53 -14.07 -7.19
CA LEU A 228 -1.38 -13.97 -8.63
C LEU A 228 0.06 -13.59 -9.01
N PHE A 229 0.63 -12.53 -8.41
CA PHE A 229 1.98 -12.07 -8.71
C PHE A 229 3.07 -13.04 -8.29
N ARG A 230 2.88 -13.76 -7.18
CA ARG A 230 3.85 -14.76 -6.71
C ARG A 230 3.89 -16.01 -7.58
N LEU A 231 2.74 -16.42 -8.13
CA LEU A 231 2.58 -17.68 -8.84
C LEU A 231 2.64 -17.56 -10.37
N THR A 232 2.79 -16.34 -10.90
CA THR A 232 2.82 -16.07 -12.36
C THR A 232 4.11 -15.36 -12.79
N GLY A 233 4.30 -15.24 -14.11
CA GLY A 233 5.46 -14.56 -14.73
C GLY A 233 5.51 -13.04 -14.49
N ASP A 234 6.57 -12.40 -14.96
CA ASP A 234 6.86 -10.99 -14.65
C ASP A 234 6.02 -9.97 -15.45
N GLU A 235 5.27 -10.41 -16.46
CA GLU A 235 4.42 -9.57 -17.29
C GLU A 235 3.06 -9.24 -16.65
N LEU A 236 2.47 -10.20 -15.91
CA LEU A 236 1.13 -10.07 -15.33
C LEU A 236 0.96 -8.92 -14.32
N PRO A 237 1.96 -8.53 -13.54
CA PRO A 237 1.84 -7.37 -12.67
C PRO A 237 1.45 -6.05 -13.36
N TYR A 238 1.73 -5.91 -14.65
CA TYR A 238 1.43 -4.68 -15.40
C TYR A 238 0.07 -4.69 -16.11
N THR A 239 -0.50 -5.87 -16.29
CA THR A 239 -1.63 -6.14 -17.20
C THR A 239 -2.78 -6.87 -16.54
N SER A 240 -2.80 -6.95 -15.20
CA SER A 240 -3.86 -7.63 -14.46
C SER A 240 -4.35 -6.79 -13.28
N THR A 241 -5.64 -6.93 -12.96
CA THR A 241 -6.27 -6.40 -11.74
C THR A 241 -7.26 -7.41 -11.17
N VAL A 242 -7.76 -7.17 -9.96
CA VAL A 242 -8.73 -8.05 -9.28
C VAL A 242 -9.92 -7.21 -8.86
N ILE A 243 -11.11 -7.69 -9.21
CA ILE A 243 -12.39 -7.06 -8.88
C ILE A 243 -13.15 -8.01 -7.96
N ILE A 244 -13.72 -7.49 -6.88
CA ILE A 244 -14.61 -8.24 -6.01
C ILE A 244 -16.04 -8.10 -6.56
N ASP A 245 -16.56 -9.18 -7.12
CA ASP A 245 -17.90 -9.22 -7.68
C ASP A 245 -18.96 -9.40 -6.57
N GLN A 246 -18.63 -10.20 -5.56
CA GLN A 246 -19.51 -10.47 -4.42
C GLN A 246 -18.72 -10.59 -3.11
N TYR A 247 -19.26 -10.02 -2.05
CA TYR A 247 -18.75 -10.14 -0.69
C TYR A 247 -19.93 -10.19 0.27
N SER A 248 -20.05 -11.27 1.02
CA SER A 248 -21.09 -11.43 2.03
C SER A 248 -20.58 -12.16 3.27
N GLU A 249 -21.14 -11.81 4.41
CA GLU A 249 -20.80 -12.40 5.68
C GLU A 249 -22.01 -13.09 6.31
N GLU A 250 -21.79 -14.28 6.81
CA GLU A 250 -22.75 -15.03 7.60
C GLU A 250 -22.22 -15.11 9.04
N PRO A 251 -23.01 -14.72 10.05
CA PRO A 251 -22.58 -14.79 11.44
C PRO A 251 -22.28 -16.23 11.86
N GLY A 252 -21.25 -16.40 12.67
CA GLY A 252 -20.94 -17.71 13.25
C GLY A 252 -22.06 -18.19 14.18
N ARG A 253 -22.28 -19.50 14.23
CA ARG A 253 -23.25 -20.13 15.15
C ARG A 253 -22.51 -20.86 16.26
N GLY A 254 -22.71 -20.46 17.50
CA GLY A 254 -22.05 -21.06 18.67
C GLY A 254 -20.53 -20.89 18.61
N ALA A 255 -19.78 -21.99 18.70
CA ALA A 255 -18.33 -22.00 18.63
C ALA A 255 -17.76 -21.86 17.20
N ASN A 256 -18.62 -21.79 16.16
CA ASN A 256 -18.16 -21.64 14.78
C ASN A 256 -17.83 -20.18 14.47
N LYS A 257 -16.69 -19.97 13.79
CA LYS A 257 -16.31 -18.66 13.28
C LYS A 257 -17.31 -18.17 12.23
N ARG A 258 -17.42 -16.84 12.04
CA ARG A 258 -18.15 -16.23 10.93
C ARG A 258 -17.67 -16.82 9.60
N LEU A 259 -18.54 -16.88 8.59
CA LEU A 259 -18.23 -17.34 7.24
C LEU A 259 -18.28 -16.15 6.28
N VAL A 260 -17.17 -15.91 5.60
CA VAL A 260 -17.07 -14.89 4.56
C VAL A 260 -17.11 -15.58 3.19
N ARG A 261 -18.07 -15.19 2.34
CA ARG A 261 -18.18 -15.67 0.96
C ARG A 261 -17.75 -14.60 -0.01
N ILE A 262 -16.86 -14.97 -0.91
CA ILE A 262 -16.21 -14.06 -1.86
C ILE A 262 -16.30 -14.64 -3.27
N ALA A 263 -16.76 -13.81 -4.21
CA ALA A 263 -16.58 -14.07 -5.63
C ALA A 263 -15.70 -12.94 -6.20
N ALA A 264 -14.62 -13.30 -6.89
CA ALA A 264 -13.68 -12.33 -7.44
C ALA A 264 -13.27 -12.66 -8.88
N THR A 265 -13.16 -11.63 -9.70
CA THR A 265 -12.70 -11.73 -11.09
C THR A 265 -11.28 -11.18 -11.22
N ILE A 266 -10.36 -12.03 -11.68
CA ILE A 266 -9.04 -11.63 -12.14
C ILE A 266 -9.19 -11.15 -13.59
N VAL A 267 -8.98 -9.85 -13.82
CA VAL A 267 -9.00 -9.23 -15.14
C VAL A 267 -7.60 -9.23 -15.71
N VAL A 268 -7.45 -9.69 -16.93
CA VAL A 268 -6.18 -9.72 -17.67
C VAL A 268 -6.36 -9.12 -19.06
N GLU A 269 -5.27 -8.75 -19.71
CA GLU A 269 -5.30 -7.98 -20.96
C GLU A 269 -5.50 -8.84 -22.21
N ARG A 270 -5.03 -10.09 -22.22
CA ARG A 270 -5.07 -10.99 -23.39
C ARG A 270 -5.24 -12.46 -23.01
N ASP A 271 -5.66 -13.29 -23.97
CA ASP A 271 -5.91 -14.72 -23.73
C ASP A 271 -4.67 -15.49 -23.27
N GLY A 272 -3.48 -15.15 -23.76
CA GLY A 272 -2.23 -15.71 -23.25
C GLY A 272 -2.04 -15.50 -21.75
N HIS A 273 -2.39 -14.32 -21.24
CA HIS A 273 -2.38 -14.04 -19.80
C HIS A 273 -3.43 -14.84 -19.03
N LYS A 274 -4.64 -15.03 -19.62
CA LYS A 274 -5.68 -15.88 -19.05
C LYS A 274 -5.19 -17.32 -18.90
N ALA A 275 -4.56 -17.87 -19.94
CA ALA A 275 -3.96 -19.20 -19.88
C ALA A 275 -2.88 -19.32 -18.79
N MET A 276 -2.04 -18.27 -18.63
CA MET A 276 -1.03 -18.22 -17.58
C MET A 276 -1.63 -18.23 -16.16
N VAL A 277 -2.76 -17.54 -15.96
CA VAL A 277 -3.44 -17.50 -14.65
C VAL A 277 -4.10 -18.82 -14.34
N ILE A 278 -4.77 -19.43 -15.30
CA ILE A 278 -5.47 -20.71 -15.13
C ILE A 278 -4.45 -21.85 -14.89
N GLY A 279 -3.37 -21.89 -15.67
CA GLY A 279 -2.38 -22.94 -15.62
C GLY A 279 -2.87 -24.25 -16.21
N ASP A 280 -2.02 -25.29 -16.19
CA ASP A 280 -2.41 -26.61 -16.68
C ASP A 280 -3.60 -27.13 -15.88
N LYS A 281 -4.66 -27.55 -16.59
CA LYS A 281 -5.91 -28.11 -16.02
C LYS A 281 -6.49 -27.30 -14.83
N GLY A 282 -6.18 -25.99 -14.74
CA GLY A 282 -6.66 -25.12 -13.66
C GLY A 282 -5.86 -25.20 -12.35
N GLU A 283 -4.71 -25.87 -12.33
CA GLU A 283 -3.93 -26.03 -11.10
C GLU A 283 -3.47 -24.71 -10.50
N ARG A 284 -3.08 -23.74 -11.36
CA ARG A 284 -2.55 -22.45 -10.86
C ARG A 284 -3.62 -21.59 -10.22
N ILE A 285 -4.77 -21.44 -10.86
CA ILE A 285 -5.89 -20.68 -10.28
C ILE A 285 -6.41 -21.34 -9.00
N LYS A 286 -6.45 -22.66 -8.93
CA LYS A 286 -6.79 -23.42 -7.72
C LYS A 286 -5.80 -23.13 -6.60
N ARG A 287 -4.49 -23.09 -6.91
CA ARG A 287 -3.44 -22.75 -5.94
C ARG A 287 -3.55 -21.32 -5.48
N ILE A 288 -3.81 -20.34 -6.40
CA ILE A 288 -4.06 -18.95 -6.06
C ILE A 288 -5.22 -18.86 -5.05
N GLY A 289 -6.35 -19.49 -5.34
CA GLY A 289 -7.53 -19.51 -4.47
C GLY A 289 -7.23 -20.12 -3.10
N THR A 290 -6.53 -21.25 -3.07
CA THR A 290 -6.18 -21.93 -1.81
C THR A 290 -5.26 -21.09 -0.93
N GLU A 291 -4.16 -20.53 -1.49
CA GLU A 291 -3.22 -19.69 -0.74
C GLU A 291 -3.89 -18.39 -0.29
N THR A 292 -4.77 -17.80 -1.12
CA THR A 292 -5.57 -16.63 -0.75
C THR A 292 -6.48 -16.93 0.42
N ARG A 293 -7.25 -18.02 0.35
CA ARG A 293 -8.16 -18.44 1.41
C ARG A 293 -7.44 -18.57 2.77
N VAL A 294 -6.31 -19.26 2.78
CA VAL A 294 -5.53 -19.46 4.02
C VAL A 294 -5.06 -18.14 4.64
N ASP A 295 -4.60 -17.20 3.80
CA ASP A 295 -4.16 -15.89 4.30
C ASP A 295 -5.37 -15.07 4.81
N LEU A 296 -6.50 -15.08 4.09
CA LEU A 296 -7.71 -14.36 4.49
C LEU A 296 -8.34 -14.93 5.77
N GLU A 297 -8.38 -16.26 5.93
CA GLU A 297 -8.87 -16.90 7.16
C GLU A 297 -8.07 -16.46 8.39
N ARG A 298 -6.77 -16.26 8.23
CA ARG A 298 -5.90 -15.73 9.29
C ARG A 298 -6.11 -14.24 9.53
N LEU A 299 -6.24 -13.46 8.44
CA LEU A 299 -6.39 -12.01 8.52
C LEU A 299 -7.71 -11.59 9.16
N MET A 300 -8.81 -12.28 8.81
CA MET A 300 -10.18 -11.93 9.20
C MET A 300 -10.67 -12.69 10.43
N ASP A 301 -9.88 -13.63 10.94
CA ASP A 301 -10.30 -14.61 11.96
C ASP A 301 -11.67 -15.26 11.66
N ALA A 302 -11.87 -15.65 10.39
CA ALA A 302 -13.13 -16.15 9.84
C ALA A 302 -12.88 -17.41 9.00
N LYS A 303 -13.94 -18.18 8.72
CA LYS A 303 -13.90 -19.15 7.61
C LYS A 303 -14.13 -18.41 6.30
N VAL A 304 -13.37 -18.77 5.24
CA VAL A 304 -13.47 -18.11 3.95
C VAL A 304 -13.82 -19.12 2.86
N PHE A 305 -14.85 -18.80 2.10
CA PHE A 305 -15.17 -19.45 0.84
C PHE A 305 -14.88 -18.47 -0.29
N ILE A 306 -14.00 -18.85 -1.23
CA ILE A 306 -13.59 -17.97 -2.33
C ILE A 306 -13.75 -18.65 -3.68
N GLU A 307 -14.40 -17.97 -4.63
CA GLU A 307 -14.50 -18.33 -6.03
C GLU A 307 -13.74 -17.32 -6.88
N LEU A 308 -12.91 -17.82 -7.80
CA LEU A 308 -12.09 -17.03 -8.69
C LEU A 308 -12.44 -17.25 -10.16
N TRP A 309 -12.66 -16.17 -10.88
CA TRP A 309 -12.89 -16.13 -12.31
C TRP A 309 -11.77 -15.39 -13.03
N VAL A 310 -11.54 -15.69 -14.31
CA VAL A 310 -10.58 -14.98 -15.15
C VAL A 310 -11.26 -14.43 -16.37
N LYS A 311 -11.26 -13.11 -16.55
CA LYS A 311 -11.84 -12.42 -17.72
C LYS A 311 -10.75 -11.65 -18.48
N VAL A 312 -10.82 -11.66 -19.81
CA VAL A 312 -9.97 -10.86 -20.67
C VAL A 312 -10.65 -9.52 -20.95
N ARG A 313 -9.93 -8.41 -20.75
CA ARG A 313 -10.34 -7.06 -21.15
C ARG A 313 -9.13 -6.35 -21.76
N SER A 314 -9.06 -6.34 -23.09
CA SER A 314 -7.94 -5.72 -23.83
C SER A 314 -7.88 -4.21 -23.60
N GLY A 315 -6.67 -3.65 -23.47
CA GLY A 315 -6.38 -2.22 -23.38
C GLY A 315 -6.89 -1.54 -22.11
N TRP A 316 -7.25 -2.28 -21.06
CA TRP A 316 -7.79 -1.67 -19.84
C TRP A 316 -6.77 -0.76 -19.11
N ALA A 317 -5.47 -1.12 -19.17
CA ALA A 317 -4.41 -0.39 -18.48
C ALA A 317 -4.03 0.95 -19.16
N ASP A 318 -4.45 1.13 -20.42
CA ASP A 318 -4.24 2.34 -21.23
C ASP A 318 -5.48 3.24 -21.26
N ASP A 319 -6.63 2.75 -20.80
CA ASP A 319 -7.92 3.46 -20.77
C ASP A 319 -8.13 4.10 -19.39
N GLU A 320 -8.06 5.43 -19.32
CA GLU A 320 -8.17 6.17 -18.05
C GLU A 320 -9.53 5.95 -17.37
N ALA A 321 -10.64 5.86 -18.13
CA ALA A 321 -11.96 5.63 -17.57
C ALA A 321 -12.03 4.24 -16.90
N ARG A 322 -11.44 3.22 -17.53
CA ARG A 322 -11.38 1.87 -16.96
C ARG A 322 -10.43 1.79 -15.77
N VAL A 323 -9.27 2.46 -15.85
CA VAL A 323 -8.32 2.55 -14.73
C VAL A 323 -9.04 3.13 -13.50
N ARG A 324 -9.78 4.23 -13.65
CA ARG A 324 -10.61 4.79 -12.57
C ARG A 324 -11.71 3.84 -12.11
N SER A 325 -12.44 3.19 -13.02
CA SER A 325 -13.50 2.24 -12.66
C SER A 325 -13.01 1.02 -11.86
N PHE A 326 -11.70 0.75 -11.89
CA PHE A 326 -11.04 -0.29 -11.09
C PHE A 326 -10.45 0.26 -9.78
N GLY A 327 -10.74 1.53 -9.44
CA GLY A 327 -10.31 2.17 -8.20
C GLY A 327 -8.85 2.67 -8.22
N TYR A 328 -8.28 2.91 -9.39
CA TYR A 328 -6.96 3.55 -9.54
C TYR A 328 -7.14 5.03 -9.86
N GLU A 329 -6.86 5.91 -8.89
CA GLU A 329 -6.96 7.36 -9.00
C GLU A 329 -5.60 8.04 -9.12
#